data_fa6f5e246703486dd200de96ff792512
#
_entry.id   fa6f5e246703486dd200de96ff792512
#
_cell.length_a   1.000
_cell.length_b   1.000
_cell.length_c   1.000
_cell.angle_alpha   90.00
_cell.angle_beta   90.00
_cell.angle_gamma   90.00
#
_symmetry.space_group_name_H-M   'P 1'
#
loop_
_entity.id
_entity.type
_entity.pdbx_description
1 polymer ?
#
loop_
_entity_poly.entity_id
_entity_poly.type
_entity_poly.pdbx_seq_one_letter_code
_entity_poly.pdbx_strand_id
1 'polypeptide(L)'
;PLFETIIDYIPAPEGDPDANTQVLISTIDYNEYVGRIGIGKVDNGCLKVNQEAVVVNHHEPDKQKKVRISKLYEFDGLNKVDVAEAKIGSIVAISGIADIHIGDTICPPKAPEASPFQKISEPTISMNFIVNNSPLAGQEGKFVTSRHIRDRLLRELNTDVSLRVEDTDSPDSFKVSGRGELHLSVLIENMRRESYEFAVSKAEVFYKYDENGKKLEPMELAYIDVPDEFTGAVISKLQQRKGELRNMGSIAGGYTRLEFHIPARGLIGYRGEFMTDTKGNGILNTMFDGYEPYKGEIAYRATGSLIAFESGEAVTYGLFSAQERGTLFIGPGAKVYSGMVIGQCSKAEDIELNVCKKKHLTNTRSSSADEALTLVPPKVLSLEQAIDFIDTDELLEVTPESLRIRKKILDPTLRKRAGFKKN
;
A
#
# COMPACT_ATOMS: atom_id res chain seq x y z
N PRO A 1 -16.97 8.88 38.66
CA PRO A 1 -17.73 9.32 37.49
C PRO A 1 -17.38 8.56 36.22
N LEU A 2 -16.10 8.61 35.70
CA LEU A 2 -15.75 7.96 34.44
C LEU A 2 -15.94 6.42 34.49
N PHE A 3 -15.39 5.77 35.51
CA PHE A 3 -15.51 4.32 35.66
C PHE A 3 -16.95 3.88 35.95
N GLU A 4 -17.71 4.65 36.70
CA GLU A 4 -19.14 4.42 36.92
C GLU A 4 -19.91 4.50 35.59
N THR A 5 -19.67 5.55 34.79
CA THR A 5 -20.27 5.68 33.46
C THR A 5 -19.92 4.49 32.55
N ILE A 6 -18.67 4.00 32.58
CA ILE A 6 -18.26 2.81 31.80
C ILE A 6 -19.04 1.58 32.24
N ILE A 7 -19.15 1.34 33.56
CA ILE A 7 -19.88 0.19 34.13
C ILE A 7 -21.38 0.25 33.78
N ASP A 8 -21.94 1.44 33.83
CA ASP A 8 -23.39 1.64 33.58
C ASP A 8 -23.74 1.57 32.08
N TYR A 9 -22.79 1.95 31.20
CA TYR A 9 -23.06 2.09 29.76
C TYR A 9 -22.61 0.87 28.91
N ILE A 10 -21.57 0.15 29.34
CA ILE A 10 -21.04 -1.00 28.61
C ILE A 10 -21.66 -2.27 29.19
N PRO A 11 -22.48 -3.00 28.41
CA PRO A 11 -23.09 -4.24 28.88
C PRO A 11 -22.01 -5.31 29.12
N ALA A 12 -22.34 -6.25 30.03
CA ALA A 12 -21.53 -7.45 30.19
C ALA A 12 -21.47 -8.25 28.88
N PRO A 13 -20.43 -9.10 28.69
CA PRO A 13 -20.36 -9.95 27.50
C PRO A 13 -21.64 -10.79 27.33
N GLU A 14 -22.20 -10.73 26.12
CA GLU A 14 -23.35 -11.56 25.76
C GLU A 14 -22.88 -12.97 25.40
N GLY A 15 -23.74 -13.99 25.69
CA GLY A 15 -23.52 -15.40 25.38
C GLY A 15 -23.85 -16.29 26.54
N ASP A 16 -23.76 -17.61 26.33
CA ASP A 16 -24.09 -18.63 27.32
C ASP A 16 -22.81 -19.32 27.83
N PRO A 17 -22.45 -19.18 29.13
CA PRO A 17 -21.25 -19.79 29.69
C PRO A 17 -21.32 -21.34 29.74
N ASP A 18 -22.51 -21.91 29.72
CA ASP A 18 -22.72 -23.35 29.74
C ASP A 18 -22.92 -23.96 28.34
N ALA A 19 -22.97 -23.14 27.32
CA ALA A 19 -23.07 -23.59 25.94
C ALA A 19 -21.76 -24.20 25.42
N ASN A 20 -21.82 -24.73 24.19
CA ASN A 20 -20.63 -25.21 23.49
C ASN A 20 -19.65 -24.06 23.23
N THR A 21 -18.38 -24.33 23.46
CA THR A 21 -17.30 -23.35 23.20
C THR A 21 -17.34 -22.83 21.76
N GLN A 22 -17.37 -21.52 21.60
CA GLN A 22 -17.20 -20.84 20.30
C GLN A 22 -16.21 -19.70 20.46
N VAL A 23 -15.14 -19.76 19.66
CA VAL A 23 -14.12 -18.71 19.62
C VAL A 23 -13.89 -18.32 18.15
N LEU A 24 -14.36 -17.15 17.75
CA LEU A 24 -14.12 -16.60 16.42
C LEU A 24 -12.73 -15.96 16.37
N ILE A 25 -11.88 -16.41 15.45
CA ILE A 25 -10.57 -15.84 15.22
C ILE A 25 -10.71 -14.57 14.39
N SER A 26 -10.39 -13.44 14.99
CA SER A 26 -10.51 -12.11 14.38
C SER A 26 -9.17 -11.55 13.87
N THR A 27 -8.04 -12.02 14.43
CA THR A 27 -6.71 -11.59 13.99
C THR A 27 -5.68 -12.71 14.19
N ILE A 28 -4.54 -12.59 13.55
CA ILE A 28 -3.44 -13.55 13.61
C ILE A 28 -2.17 -12.81 14.03
N ASP A 29 -1.42 -13.45 14.92
CA ASP A 29 -0.07 -13.07 15.29
C ASP A 29 0.89 -14.21 14.95
N TYR A 30 2.17 -13.94 14.94
CA TYR A 30 3.20 -14.92 14.65
C TYR A 30 4.37 -14.80 15.62
N ASN A 31 4.84 -15.95 16.08
CA ASN A 31 6.03 -16.05 16.91
C ASN A 31 6.90 -17.18 16.37
N GLU A 32 8.21 -16.94 16.25
CA GLU A 32 9.15 -17.90 15.66
C GLU A 32 9.23 -19.24 16.41
N TYR A 33 8.91 -19.26 17.72
CA TYR A 33 8.98 -20.45 18.56
C TYR A 33 7.67 -21.28 18.57
N VAL A 34 6.53 -20.63 18.48
CA VAL A 34 5.21 -21.29 18.59
C VAL A 34 4.42 -21.26 17.31
N GLY A 35 4.93 -20.60 16.26
CA GLY A 35 4.27 -20.46 14.97
C GLY A 35 3.12 -19.44 14.99
N ARG A 36 2.08 -19.71 14.18
CA ARG A 36 0.88 -18.87 14.15
C ARG A 36 0.10 -18.94 15.45
N ILE A 37 -0.41 -17.78 15.85
CA ILE A 37 -1.23 -17.58 17.03
C ILE A 37 -2.53 -16.94 16.57
N GLY A 38 -3.65 -17.65 16.74
CA GLY A 38 -4.98 -17.11 16.48
C GLY A 38 -5.43 -16.28 17.67
N ILE A 39 -5.89 -15.07 17.44
CA ILE A 39 -6.45 -14.18 18.45
C ILE A 39 -7.94 -14.03 18.19
N GLY A 40 -8.76 -14.25 19.20
CA GLY A 40 -10.20 -14.18 19.09
C GLY A 40 -10.88 -13.94 20.43
N LYS A 41 -12.19 -13.73 20.38
CA LYS A 41 -13.04 -13.59 21.55
C LYS A 41 -13.76 -14.90 21.81
N VAL A 42 -13.87 -15.29 23.07
CA VAL A 42 -14.72 -16.39 23.50
C VAL A 42 -16.16 -15.88 23.50
N ASP A 43 -16.96 -16.27 22.52
CA ASP A 43 -18.35 -15.85 22.41
C ASP A 43 -19.31 -16.72 23.22
N ASN A 44 -19.02 -18.01 23.32
CA ASN A 44 -19.81 -18.95 24.15
C ASN A 44 -18.91 -19.97 24.88
N GLY A 45 -19.38 -20.45 26.00
CA GLY A 45 -18.73 -21.52 26.75
C GLY A 45 -17.40 -21.13 27.39
N CYS A 46 -16.47 -22.09 27.41
CA CYS A 46 -15.18 -21.98 28.03
C CYS A 46 -14.12 -22.73 27.20
N LEU A 47 -12.97 -22.14 26.98
CA LEU A 47 -11.83 -22.75 26.28
C LEU A 47 -10.75 -23.15 27.28
N LYS A 48 -10.19 -24.37 27.15
CA LYS A 48 -9.17 -24.90 28.07
C LYS A 48 -7.90 -25.35 27.31
N VAL A 49 -6.78 -25.25 27.99
CA VAL A 49 -5.50 -25.82 27.48
C VAL A 49 -5.66 -27.36 27.40
N ASN A 50 -5.04 -27.95 26.37
CA ASN A 50 -5.13 -29.37 26.04
C ASN A 50 -6.52 -29.89 25.63
N GLN A 51 -7.50 -29.01 25.48
CA GLN A 51 -8.83 -29.37 24.98
C GLN A 51 -8.73 -29.82 23.51
N GLU A 52 -9.44 -30.89 23.16
CA GLU A 52 -9.69 -31.26 21.77
C GLU A 52 -10.76 -30.34 21.19
N ALA A 53 -10.49 -29.78 20.03
CA ALA A 53 -11.37 -28.87 19.34
C ALA A 53 -11.40 -29.17 17.84
N VAL A 54 -12.34 -28.55 17.16
CA VAL A 54 -12.43 -28.54 15.70
C VAL A 54 -12.40 -27.10 15.22
N VAL A 55 -11.62 -26.82 14.19
CA VAL A 55 -11.63 -25.58 13.46
C VAL A 55 -12.59 -25.71 12.29
N VAL A 56 -13.54 -24.80 12.19
CA VAL A 56 -14.54 -24.69 11.12
C VAL A 56 -14.58 -23.27 10.59
N ASN A 57 -15.00 -23.09 9.35
CA ASN A 57 -15.11 -21.76 8.74
C ASN A 57 -16.51 -21.58 8.13
N HIS A 58 -17.12 -20.42 8.35
CA HIS A 58 -18.48 -20.13 7.88
C HIS A 58 -18.62 -20.23 6.35
N HIS A 59 -17.57 -19.87 5.59
CA HIS A 59 -17.57 -19.91 4.13
C HIS A 59 -17.15 -21.27 3.55
N GLU A 60 -16.61 -22.18 4.38
CA GLU A 60 -16.16 -23.52 3.99
C GLU A 60 -16.63 -24.57 5.02
N PRO A 61 -17.95 -24.76 5.22
CA PRO A 61 -18.48 -25.56 6.33
C PRO A 61 -18.09 -27.05 6.25
N ASP A 62 -17.78 -27.54 5.05
CA ASP A 62 -17.40 -28.93 4.82
C ASP A 62 -15.95 -29.22 5.25
N LYS A 63 -15.12 -28.18 5.41
CA LYS A 63 -13.73 -28.33 5.84
C LYS A 63 -13.64 -28.21 7.36
N GLN A 64 -13.52 -29.38 8.01
CA GLN A 64 -13.34 -29.47 9.45
C GLN A 64 -11.96 -30.03 9.79
N LYS A 65 -11.23 -29.34 10.67
CA LYS A 65 -9.90 -29.75 11.11
C LYS A 65 -9.87 -30.00 12.61
N LYS A 66 -9.58 -31.24 13.00
CA LYS A 66 -9.36 -31.58 14.42
C LYS A 66 -8.04 -31.01 14.90
N VAL A 67 -8.08 -30.33 16.02
CA VAL A 67 -6.92 -29.66 16.62
C VAL A 67 -6.90 -29.90 18.14
N ARG A 68 -5.76 -29.62 18.75
CA ARG A 68 -5.60 -29.58 20.20
C ARG A 68 -5.01 -28.25 20.61
N ILE A 69 -5.58 -27.60 21.59
CA ILE A 69 -5.11 -26.31 22.09
C ILE A 69 -3.82 -26.54 22.88
N SER A 70 -2.68 -26.13 22.32
CA SER A 70 -1.39 -26.35 22.99
C SER A 70 -1.12 -25.34 24.08
N LYS A 71 -1.39 -24.06 23.82
CA LYS A 71 -1.28 -22.97 24.78
C LYS A 71 -2.40 -21.97 24.59
N LEU A 72 -2.79 -21.38 25.69
CA LEU A 72 -3.83 -20.37 25.78
C LEU A 72 -3.30 -19.18 26.57
N TYR A 73 -3.49 -17.99 26.03
CA TYR A 73 -3.06 -16.75 26.67
C TYR A 73 -4.25 -15.79 26.77
N GLU A 74 -4.28 -14.98 27.82
CA GLU A 74 -5.07 -13.76 27.92
C GLU A 74 -4.16 -12.54 27.87
N PHE A 75 -4.72 -11.35 27.66
CA PHE A 75 -3.97 -10.11 27.58
C PHE A 75 -4.08 -9.35 28.90
N ASP A 76 -2.92 -9.07 29.52
CA ASP A 76 -2.79 -8.14 30.64
C ASP A 76 -2.02 -6.91 30.14
N GLY A 77 -2.76 -5.85 29.83
CA GLY A 77 -2.22 -4.70 29.08
C GLY A 77 -1.68 -5.12 27.73
N LEU A 78 -0.37 -4.98 27.51
CA LEU A 78 0.30 -5.38 26.28
C LEU A 78 0.95 -6.79 26.35
N ASN A 79 0.90 -7.42 27.51
CA ASN A 79 1.55 -8.71 27.71
C ASN A 79 0.56 -9.87 27.51
N LYS A 80 1.06 -10.99 26.98
CA LYS A 80 0.35 -12.25 26.91
C LYS A 80 0.68 -13.06 28.17
N VAL A 81 -0.34 -13.45 28.93
CA VAL A 81 -0.22 -14.22 30.16
C VAL A 81 -0.81 -15.62 29.93
N ASP A 82 -0.04 -16.67 30.29
CA ASP A 82 -0.50 -18.05 30.20
C ASP A 82 -1.69 -18.27 31.14
N VAL A 83 -2.78 -18.84 30.61
CA VAL A 83 -3.97 -19.23 31.41
C VAL A 83 -4.35 -20.68 31.14
N ALA A 84 -4.88 -21.35 32.15
CA ALA A 84 -5.36 -22.74 32.03
C ALA A 84 -6.72 -22.82 31.32
N GLU A 85 -7.56 -21.83 31.54
CA GLU A 85 -8.88 -21.69 30.92
C GLU A 85 -9.25 -20.24 30.69
N ALA A 86 -10.08 -19.98 29.68
CA ALA A 86 -10.65 -18.68 29.37
C ALA A 86 -12.16 -18.79 29.21
N LYS A 87 -12.89 -17.81 29.77
CA LYS A 87 -14.33 -17.77 29.82
C LYS A 87 -14.91 -16.83 28.77
N ILE A 88 -16.21 -16.88 28.62
CA ILE A 88 -16.99 -15.97 27.78
C ILE A 88 -16.56 -14.51 27.98
N GLY A 89 -16.43 -13.81 26.88
CA GLY A 89 -15.99 -12.41 26.86
C GLY A 89 -14.47 -12.20 26.87
N SER A 90 -13.66 -13.22 27.25
CA SER A 90 -12.20 -13.12 27.21
C SER A 90 -11.70 -13.02 25.79
N ILE A 91 -10.74 -12.11 25.57
CA ILE A 91 -9.93 -12.06 24.34
C ILE A 91 -8.72 -12.95 24.56
N VAL A 92 -8.59 -13.97 23.74
CA VAL A 92 -7.59 -15.02 23.90
C VAL A 92 -6.63 -15.09 22.72
N ALA A 93 -5.38 -15.47 22.99
CA ALA A 93 -4.42 -15.85 21.99
C ALA A 93 -4.16 -17.36 22.09
N ILE A 94 -4.30 -18.08 20.99
CA ILE A 94 -4.32 -19.55 20.93
C ILE A 94 -3.21 -20.02 20.02
N SER A 95 -2.33 -20.91 20.52
CA SER A 95 -1.27 -21.53 19.72
C SER A 95 -1.44 -23.03 19.57
N GLY A 96 -0.71 -23.61 18.62
CA GLY A 96 -0.76 -25.05 18.33
C GLY A 96 -1.60 -25.40 17.09
N ILE A 97 -2.09 -24.41 16.36
CA ILE A 97 -2.89 -24.57 15.15
C ILE A 97 -2.12 -23.90 13.99
N ALA A 98 -1.31 -24.68 13.25
CA ALA A 98 -0.38 -24.15 12.26
C ALA A 98 -1.06 -23.35 11.12
N ASP A 99 -2.24 -23.79 10.69
CA ASP A 99 -2.98 -23.21 9.56
C ASP A 99 -4.26 -22.52 10.04
N ILE A 100 -4.20 -21.80 11.13
CA ILE A 100 -5.34 -21.00 11.59
C ILE A 100 -5.45 -19.73 10.73
N HIS A 101 -6.69 -19.37 10.37
CA HIS A 101 -7.01 -18.21 9.56
C HIS A 101 -8.01 -17.29 10.28
N ILE A 102 -8.04 -16.05 9.86
CA ILE A 102 -9.08 -15.11 10.29
C ILE A 102 -10.43 -15.60 9.75
N GLY A 103 -11.46 -15.60 10.60
CA GLY A 103 -12.77 -16.13 10.29
C GLY A 103 -12.97 -17.60 10.67
N ASP A 104 -11.90 -18.28 11.08
CA ASP A 104 -12.03 -19.61 11.65
C ASP A 104 -12.70 -19.55 13.02
N THR A 105 -13.57 -20.52 13.30
CA THR A 105 -14.20 -20.70 14.59
C THR A 105 -13.66 -21.96 15.24
N ILE A 106 -13.21 -21.84 16.48
CA ILE A 106 -12.82 -22.98 17.31
C ILE A 106 -14.03 -23.44 18.12
N CYS A 107 -14.43 -24.68 17.94
CA CYS A 107 -15.59 -25.29 18.63
C CYS A 107 -15.32 -26.73 19.01
N PRO A 108 -16.18 -27.34 19.89
CA PRO A 108 -16.00 -28.71 20.31
C PRO A 108 -16.32 -29.69 19.17
N PRO A 109 -15.61 -30.85 19.10
CA PRO A 109 -15.80 -31.83 18.02
C PRO A 109 -17.22 -32.40 17.88
N LYS A 110 -17.98 -32.37 18.95
CA LYS A 110 -19.35 -32.94 18.98
C LYS A 110 -20.43 -32.01 18.44
N ALA A 111 -20.13 -30.69 18.37
CA ALA A 111 -21.05 -29.67 17.89
C ALA A 111 -20.26 -28.59 17.13
N PRO A 112 -19.78 -28.91 15.91
CA PRO A 112 -19.06 -27.95 15.09
C PRO A 112 -20.03 -26.90 14.54
N GLU A 113 -19.91 -25.67 14.98
CA GLU A 113 -20.74 -24.56 14.55
C GLU A 113 -19.86 -23.32 14.27
N ALA A 114 -19.83 -22.88 13.00
CA ALA A 114 -19.05 -21.73 12.59
C ALA A 114 -19.80 -20.42 12.87
N SER A 115 -19.13 -19.47 13.52
CA SER A 115 -19.65 -18.13 13.71
C SER A 115 -19.71 -17.38 12.39
N PRO A 116 -20.76 -16.56 12.13
CA PRO A 116 -20.84 -15.72 10.95
C PRO A 116 -19.63 -14.78 10.89
N PHE A 117 -19.02 -14.70 9.71
CA PHE A 117 -17.83 -13.88 9.48
C PHE A 117 -17.88 -13.26 8.09
N GLN A 118 -17.49 -12.00 8.00
CA GLN A 118 -17.39 -11.30 6.70
C GLN A 118 -16.09 -11.69 5.99
N LYS A 119 -16.21 -12.25 4.80
CA LYS A 119 -15.04 -12.68 4.01
C LYS A 119 -14.09 -11.52 3.75
N ILE A 120 -12.79 -11.75 3.97
CA ILE A 120 -11.75 -10.77 3.65
C ILE A 120 -11.67 -10.62 2.13
N SER A 121 -11.66 -9.38 1.67
CA SER A 121 -11.55 -9.06 0.24
C SER A 121 -10.25 -9.59 -0.36
N GLU A 122 -10.34 -10.13 -1.57
CA GLU A 122 -9.16 -10.53 -2.34
C GLU A 122 -8.31 -9.31 -2.71
N PRO A 123 -7.00 -9.48 -2.95
CA PRO A 123 -6.15 -8.41 -3.45
C PRO A 123 -6.67 -7.88 -4.79
N THR A 124 -6.69 -6.56 -4.93
CA THR A 124 -7.15 -5.88 -6.16
C THR A 124 -6.02 -5.22 -6.95
N ILE A 125 -4.89 -4.94 -6.28
CA ILE A 125 -3.72 -4.33 -6.91
C ILE A 125 -2.44 -5.12 -6.61
N SER A 126 -1.46 -4.97 -7.49
CA SER A 126 -0.13 -5.56 -7.33
C SER A 126 0.97 -4.57 -7.70
N MET A 127 2.15 -4.75 -7.09
CA MET A 127 3.39 -4.06 -7.41
C MET A 127 4.53 -5.08 -7.47
N ASN A 128 5.54 -4.81 -8.30
CA ASN A 128 6.76 -5.61 -8.26
C ASN A 128 7.74 -4.98 -7.27
N PHE A 129 8.23 -5.81 -6.34
CA PHE A 129 9.34 -5.50 -5.43
C PHE A 129 10.61 -6.09 -6.05
N ILE A 130 11.57 -5.25 -6.35
CA ILE A 130 12.72 -5.57 -7.19
C ILE A 130 14.00 -5.22 -6.44
N VAL A 131 15.02 -6.05 -6.57
CA VAL A 131 16.36 -5.72 -6.07
C VAL A 131 16.82 -4.39 -6.69
N ASN A 132 17.29 -3.46 -5.85
CA ASN A 132 17.83 -2.21 -6.36
C ASN A 132 19.16 -2.46 -7.08
N ASN A 133 19.21 -2.17 -8.36
CA ASN A 133 20.38 -2.32 -9.23
C ASN A 133 20.87 -0.98 -9.80
N SER A 134 20.51 0.13 -9.14
CA SER A 134 20.96 1.45 -9.54
C SER A 134 22.46 1.67 -9.22
N PRO A 135 23.11 2.69 -9.80
CA PRO A 135 24.49 3.05 -9.45
C PRO A 135 24.72 3.44 -7.99
N LEU A 136 23.67 3.77 -7.24
CA LEU A 136 23.72 4.10 -5.81
C LEU A 136 23.27 2.93 -4.92
N ALA A 137 23.01 1.75 -5.50
CA ALA A 137 22.54 0.59 -4.77
C ALA A 137 23.53 0.15 -3.67
N GLY A 138 22.99 -0.27 -2.50
CA GLY A 138 23.76 -0.79 -1.39
C GLY A 138 24.55 0.25 -0.58
N GLN A 139 24.33 1.54 -0.82
CA GLN A 139 25.03 2.59 -0.06
C GLN A 139 24.31 2.94 1.26
N GLU A 140 23.00 2.75 1.33
CA GLU A 140 22.15 3.19 2.44
C GLU A 140 21.47 2.02 3.17
N GLY A 141 21.13 0.94 2.47
CA GLY A 141 20.44 -0.22 3.03
C GLY A 141 21.38 -1.30 3.57
N LYS A 142 20.92 -2.02 4.62
CA LYS A 142 21.61 -3.22 5.14
C LYS A 142 21.17 -4.50 4.40
N PHE A 143 19.89 -4.59 4.07
CA PHE A 143 19.28 -5.77 3.45
C PHE A 143 18.95 -5.45 2.00
N VAL A 144 19.86 -5.80 1.09
CA VAL A 144 19.82 -5.38 -0.32
C VAL A 144 19.67 -6.54 -1.32
N THR A 145 19.75 -7.80 -0.84
CA THR A 145 19.74 -8.97 -1.73
C THR A 145 18.34 -9.51 -1.97
N SER A 146 18.15 -10.18 -3.09
CA SER A 146 16.93 -10.91 -3.45
C SER A 146 16.44 -11.83 -2.32
N ARG A 147 17.36 -12.56 -1.69
CA ARG A 147 17.05 -13.44 -0.57
C ARG A 147 16.49 -12.67 0.64
N HIS A 148 17.12 -11.56 1.03
CA HIS A 148 16.63 -10.76 2.16
C HIS A 148 15.22 -10.23 1.90
N ILE A 149 14.97 -9.70 0.70
CA ILE A 149 13.66 -9.16 0.32
C ILE A 149 12.62 -10.29 0.33
N ARG A 150 12.92 -11.43 -0.26
CA ARG A 150 12.03 -12.58 -0.31
C ARG A 150 11.67 -13.10 1.08
N ASP A 151 12.67 -13.33 1.92
CA ASP A 151 12.47 -13.84 3.29
C ASP A 151 11.60 -12.87 4.11
N ARG A 152 11.80 -11.56 3.94
CA ARG A 152 10.97 -10.54 4.60
C ARG A 152 9.53 -10.54 4.10
N LEU A 153 9.32 -10.61 2.80
CA LEU A 153 7.98 -10.67 2.20
C LEU A 153 7.23 -11.94 2.61
N LEU A 154 7.90 -13.10 2.64
CA LEU A 154 7.29 -14.34 3.09
C LEU A 154 6.95 -14.33 4.59
N ARG A 155 7.76 -13.65 5.40
CA ARG A 155 7.46 -13.44 6.83
C ARG A 155 6.18 -12.63 7.03
N GLU A 156 5.94 -11.62 6.20
CA GLU A 156 4.70 -10.81 6.26
C GLU A 156 3.45 -11.66 6.05
N LEU A 157 3.50 -12.69 5.19
CA LEU A 157 2.37 -13.60 4.95
C LEU A 157 1.94 -14.38 6.21
N ASN A 158 2.76 -14.44 7.25
CA ASN A 158 2.38 -15.10 8.48
C ASN A 158 1.34 -14.31 9.29
N THR A 159 1.35 -12.99 9.14
CA THR A 159 0.47 -12.06 9.88
C THR A 159 -0.56 -11.39 8.97
N ASP A 160 -0.21 -11.09 7.73
CA ASP A 160 -1.12 -10.45 6.78
C ASP A 160 -1.73 -11.48 5.80
N VAL A 161 -2.94 -11.88 6.09
CA VAL A 161 -3.71 -12.86 5.29
C VAL A 161 -4.23 -12.30 3.97
N SER A 162 -4.20 -10.99 3.79
CA SER A 162 -4.67 -10.31 2.57
C SER A 162 -3.56 -10.00 1.57
N LEU A 163 -2.32 -10.25 1.97
CA LEU A 163 -1.15 -10.10 1.11
C LEU A 163 -0.92 -11.39 0.31
N ARG A 164 -0.49 -11.27 -0.94
CA ARG A 164 0.04 -12.38 -1.74
C ARG A 164 1.41 -12.01 -2.26
N VAL A 165 2.33 -12.96 -2.24
CA VAL A 165 3.68 -12.82 -2.77
C VAL A 165 3.92 -13.95 -3.75
N GLU A 166 4.27 -13.61 -4.98
CA GLU A 166 4.52 -14.56 -6.07
C GLU A 166 5.90 -14.28 -6.66
N ASP A 167 6.65 -15.34 -6.94
CA ASP A 167 7.90 -15.24 -7.70
C ASP A 167 7.57 -14.83 -9.14
N THR A 168 8.42 -14.04 -9.77
CA THR A 168 8.30 -13.65 -11.18
C THR A 168 9.31 -14.41 -12.02
N ASP A 169 9.31 -14.20 -13.35
CA ASP A 169 10.32 -14.79 -14.27
C ASP A 169 11.74 -14.32 -13.94
N SER A 170 11.90 -13.23 -13.19
CA SER A 170 13.18 -12.72 -12.72
C SER A 170 13.42 -13.12 -11.27
N PRO A 171 14.57 -13.70 -10.91
CA PRO A 171 14.91 -14.07 -9.54
C PRO A 171 15.09 -12.86 -8.61
N ASP A 172 15.21 -11.66 -9.17
CA ASP A 172 15.40 -10.40 -8.46
C ASP A 172 14.11 -9.57 -8.35
N SER A 173 12.96 -10.16 -8.68
CA SER A 173 11.67 -9.48 -8.68
C SER A 173 10.58 -10.35 -8.09
N PHE A 174 9.75 -9.77 -7.22
CA PHE A 174 8.63 -10.44 -6.55
C PHE A 174 7.36 -9.64 -6.80
N LYS A 175 6.30 -10.30 -7.24
CA LYS A 175 4.99 -9.68 -7.38
C LYS A 175 4.27 -9.73 -6.05
N VAL A 176 4.01 -8.57 -5.49
CA VAL A 176 3.33 -8.40 -4.21
C VAL A 176 1.95 -7.79 -4.46
N SER A 177 0.93 -8.46 -3.97
CA SER A 177 -0.47 -8.10 -4.20
C SER A 177 -1.17 -7.79 -2.89
N GLY A 178 -1.93 -6.70 -2.86
CA GLY A 178 -2.61 -6.22 -1.68
C GLY A 178 -4.01 -5.66 -1.97
N ARG A 179 -4.75 -5.35 -0.91
CA ARG A 179 -6.11 -4.83 -1.00
C ARG A 179 -6.20 -3.42 -1.57
N GLY A 180 -5.11 -2.67 -1.55
CA GLY A 180 -5.09 -1.30 -2.03
C GLY A 180 -3.71 -0.66 -1.90
N GLU A 181 -3.56 0.54 -2.44
CA GLU A 181 -2.32 1.29 -2.49
C GLU A 181 -1.74 1.59 -1.10
N LEU A 182 -2.60 2.03 -0.16
CA LEU A 182 -2.17 2.29 1.22
C LEU A 182 -1.62 1.05 1.90
N HIS A 183 -2.21 -0.12 1.66
CA HIS A 183 -1.75 -1.39 2.21
C HIS A 183 -0.30 -1.69 1.78
N LEU A 184 -0.02 -1.57 0.48
CA LEU A 184 1.33 -1.78 -0.05
C LEU A 184 2.31 -0.67 0.39
N SER A 185 1.86 0.58 0.51
CA SER A 185 2.68 1.70 1.00
C SER A 185 3.13 1.48 2.44
N VAL A 186 2.24 0.96 3.31
CA VAL A 186 2.59 0.62 4.70
C VAL A 186 3.65 -0.49 4.75
N LEU A 187 3.52 -1.53 3.93
CA LEU A 187 4.53 -2.58 3.82
C LEU A 187 5.89 -2.02 3.37
N ILE A 188 5.90 -1.17 2.35
CA ILE A 188 7.12 -0.52 1.83
C ILE A 188 7.78 0.31 2.94
N GLU A 189 7.01 1.12 3.66
CA GLU A 189 7.55 1.96 4.74
C GLU A 189 8.07 1.13 5.92
N ASN A 190 7.40 0.04 6.29
CA ASN A 190 7.88 -0.87 7.33
C ASN A 190 9.22 -1.50 6.93
N MET A 191 9.34 -2.02 5.70
CA MET A 191 10.60 -2.57 5.19
C MET A 191 11.71 -1.51 5.15
N ARG A 192 11.38 -0.29 4.72
CA ARG A 192 12.31 0.86 4.73
C ARG A 192 12.86 1.13 6.13
N ARG A 193 12.01 1.18 7.15
CA ARG A 193 12.40 1.37 8.57
C ARG A 193 13.22 0.23 9.13
N GLU A 194 13.02 -0.98 8.62
CA GLU A 194 13.81 -2.16 8.96
C GLU A 194 15.18 -2.21 8.23
N SER A 195 15.59 -1.14 7.56
CA SER A 195 16.85 -1.01 6.81
C SER A 195 16.94 -1.84 5.53
N TYR A 196 15.82 -2.19 4.91
CA TYR A 196 15.79 -2.77 3.57
C TYR A 196 15.99 -1.69 2.50
N GLU A 197 16.66 -2.09 1.42
CA GLU A 197 16.79 -1.29 0.20
C GLU A 197 16.31 -2.13 -0.99
N PHE A 198 15.39 -1.58 -1.75
CA PHE A 198 14.76 -2.24 -2.91
C PHE A 198 14.15 -1.19 -3.84
N ALA A 199 13.64 -1.62 -4.98
CA ALA A 199 12.87 -0.76 -5.87
C ALA A 199 11.45 -1.33 -6.05
N VAL A 200 10.48 -0.44 -6.31
CA VAL A 200 9.11 -0.85 -6.60
C VAL A 200 8.64 -0.31 -7.94
N SER A 201 7.80 -1.08 -8.62
CA SER A 201 7.14 -0.66 -9.85
C SER A 201 5.86 0.13 -9.57
N LYS A 202 5.29 0.75 -10.60
CA LYS A 202 3.93 1.29 -10.55
C LYS A 202 2.93 0.20 -10.13
N ALA A 203 1.93 0.59 -9.35
CA ALA A 203 0.83 -0.29 -8.97
C ALA A 203 -0.05 -0.60 -10.21
N GLU A 204 -0.42 -1.86 -10.35
CA GLU A 204 -1.28 -2.35 -11.42
C GLU A 204 -2.47 -3.12 -10.82
N VAL A 205 -3.64 -3.00 -11.45
CA VAL A 205 -4.82 -3.76 -11.04
C VAL A 205 -4.85 -5.13 -11.67
N PHE A 206 -5.52 -6.10 -11.01
CA PHE A 206 -5.72 -7.41 -11.58
C PHE A 206 -6.86 -7.37 -12.62
N TYR A 207 -6.52 -7.72 -13.85
CA TYR A 207 -7.51 -7.94 -14.90
C TYR A 207 -7.93 -9.41 -14.93
N LYS A 208 -9.23 -9.65 -15.17
CA LYS A 208 -9.77 -10.96 -15.51
C LYS A 208 -10.20 -10.98 -16.98
N TYR A 209 -10.41 -12.15 -17.52
CA TYR A 209 -10.95 -12.33 -18.87
C TYR A 209 -12.18 -13.21 -18.78
N ASP A 210 -13.25 -12.81 -19.46
CA ASP A 210 -14.46 -13.61 -19.56
C ASP A 210 -14.29 -14.82 -20.49
N GLU A 211 -15.30 -15.67 -20.62
CA GLU A 211 -15.29 -16.85 -21.48
C GLU A 211 -15.05 -16.52 -22.97
N ASN A 212 -15.29 -15.29 -23.38
CA ASN A 212 -15.08 -14.80 -24.74
C ASN A 212 -13.71 -14.09 -24.90
N GLY A 213 -12.86 -14.12 -23.88
CA GLY A 213 -11.55 -13.44 -23.86
C GLY A 213 -11.63 -11.92 -23.71
N LYS A 214 -12.78 -11.37 -23.30
CA LYS A 214 -12.95 -9.95 -23.09
C LYS A 214 -12.36 -9.54 -21.74
N LYS A 215 -11.57 -8.46 -21.75
CA LYS A 215 -10.90 -7.93 -20.57
C LYS A 215 -11.90 -7.34 -19.58
N LEU A 216 -11.82 -7.79 -18.33
CA LEU A 216 -12.58 -7.31 -17.19
C LEU A 216 -11.64 -6.62 -16.21
N GLU A 217 -12.10 -5.55 -15.56
CA GLU A 217 -11.37 -4.81 -14.55
C GLU A 217 -12.12 -4.78 -13.21
N PRO A 218 -11.40 -4.72 -12.08
CA PRO A 218 -12.03 -4.62 -10.77
C PRO A 218 -12.68 -3.25 -10.61
N MET A 219 -13.90 -3.26 -10.07
CA MET A 219 -14.68 -2.07 -9.76
C MET A 219 -14.75 -1.85 -8.27
N GLU A 220 -14.80 -0.60 -7.86
CA GLU A 220 -15.01 -0.18 -6.48
C GLU A 220 -16.22 0.75 -6.36
N LEU A 221 -16.94 0.60 -5.27
CA LEU A 221 -17.95 1.54 -4.83
C LEU A 221 -17.28 2.52 -3.86
N ALA A 222 -17.21 3.79 -4.26
CA ALA A 222 -16.58 4.84 -3.47
C ALA A 222 -17.64 5.70 -2.80
N TYR A 223 -17.58 5.78 -1.46
CA TYR A 223 -18.38 6.66 -0.62
C TYR A 223 -17.53 7.87 -0.22
N ILE A 224 -17.97 9.06 -0.62
CA ILE A 224 -17.18 10.27 -0.51
C ILE A 224 -18.00 11.34 0.18
N ASP A 225 -17.54 11.78 1.35
CA ASP A 225 -18.13 12.92 2.06
C ASP A 225 -17.24 14.14 1.86
N VAL A 226 -17.79 15.20 1.26
CA VAL A 226 -17.05 16.44 0.98
C VAL A 226 -17.87 17.67 1.35
N PRO A 227 -17.21 18.77 1.80
CA PRO A 227 -17.89 20.06 1.90
C PRO A 227 -18.52 20.45 0.55
N ASP A 228 -19.70 21.07 0.60
CA ASP A 228 -20.49 21.39 -0.59
C ASP A 228 -19.70 22.16 -1.66
N GLU A 229 -18.79 23.04 -1.24
CA GLU A 229 -17.95 23.86 -2.14
C GLU A 229 -16.99 23.04 -3.02
N PHE A 230 -16.59 21.81 -2.61
CA PHE A 230 -15.64 20.96 -3.37
C PHE A 230 -16.32 19.88 -4.19
N THR A 231 -17.66 19.71 -4.07
CA THR A 231 -18.43 18.65 -4.71
C THR A 231 -18.21 18.61 -6.23
N GLY A 232 -18.28 19.78 -6.88
CA GLY A 232 -18.09 19.86 -8.34
C GLY A 232 -16.71 19.45 -8.83
N ALA A 233 -15.65 19.81 -8.09
CA ALA A 233 -14.28 19.45 -8.42
C ALA A 233 -14.07 17.94 -8.32
N VAL A 234 -14.57 17.32 -7.24
CA VAL A 234 -14.49 15.87 -7.00
C VAL A 234 -15.24 15.09 -8.07
N ILE A 235 -16.49 15.49 -8.39
CA ILE A 235 -17.28 14.83 -9.45
C ILE A 235 -16.53 14.90 -10.78
N SER A 236 -16.06 16.06 -11.19
CA SER A 236 -15.34 16.23 -12.47
C SER A 236 -14.12 15.33 -12.57
N LYS A 237 -13.30 15.26 -11.51
CA LYS A 237 -12.09 14.43 -11.50
C LYS A 237 -12.38 12.94 -11.55
N LEU A 238 -13.36 12.46 -10.78
CA LEU A 238 -13.73 11.04 -10.78
C LEU A 238 -14.35 10.62 -12.11
N GLN A 239 -15.13 11.47 -12.78
CA GLN A 239 -15.65 11.18 -14.10
C GLN A 239 -14.54 11.07 -15.15
N GLN A 240 -13.50 11.92 -15.10
CA GLN A 240 -12.32 11.79 -15.97
C GLN A 240 -11.60 10.46 -15.75
N ARG A 241 -11.66 9.91 -14.53
CA ARG A 241 -11.12 8.61 -14.14
C ARG A 241 -12.09 7.45 -14.34
N LYS A 242 -13.12 7.64 -15.21
CA LYS A 242 -14.17 6.65 -15.57
C LYS A 242 -15.11 6.27 -14.43
N GLY A 243 -15.21 7.10 -13.39
CA GLY A 243 -16.19 6.95 -12.33
C GLY A 243 -17.60 7.37 -12.78
N GLU A 244 -18.59 6.59 -12.37
CA GLU A 244 -20.02 6.84 -12.59
C GLU A 244 -20.67 7.26 -11.28
N LEU A 245 -21.25 8.45 -11.23
CA LEU A 245 -21.99 8.91 -10.06
C LEU A 245 -23.31 8.12 -9.97
N ARG A 246 -23.47 7.37 -8.89
CA ARG A 246 -24.67 6.55 -8.61
C ARG A 246 -25.69 7.31 -7.78
N ASN A 247 -25.21 8.02 -6.77
CA ASN A 247 -26.07 8.75 -5.84
C ASN A 247 -25.36 9.99 -5.31
N MET A 248 -26.17 11.00 -4.93
CA MET A 248 -25.70 12.23 -4.28
C MET A 248 -26.75 12.70 -3.29
N GLY A 249 -26.35 13.01 -2.07
CA GLY A 249 -27.23 13.49 -1.03
C GLY A 249 -26.56 14.43 -0.06
N SER A 250 -27.26 15.45 0.42
CA SER A 250 -26.77 16.34 1.48
C SER A 250 -26.77 15.63 2.82
N ILE A 251 -25.73 15.82 3.60
CA ILE A 251 -25.62 15.36 4.98
C ILE A 251 -25.45 16.56 5.93
N ALA A 252 -25.62 16.34 7.22
CA ALA A 252 -25.55 17.41 8.20
C ALA A 252 -24.17 18.12 8.18
N GLY A 253 -24.16 19.43 8.44
CA GLY A 253 -22.93 20.21 8.59
C GLY A 253 -22.38 20.83 7.29
N GLY A 254 -23.18 20.93 6.21
CA GLY A 254 -22.73 21.52 4.94
C GLY A 254 -21.84 20.58 4.13
N TYR A 255 -22.10 19.27 4.22
CA TYR A 255 -21.42 18.23 3.46
C TYR A 255 -22.38 17.54 2.49
N THR A 256 -21.83 17.11 1.36
CA THR A 256 -22.49 16.26 0.39
C THR A 256 -21.84 14.87 0.39
N ARG A 257 -22.65 13.82 0.45
CA ARG A 257 -22.23 12.44 0.22
C ARG A 257 -22.42 12.10 -1.24
N LEU A 258 -21.35 11.59 -1.86
CA LEU A 258 -21.31 11.08 -3.21
C LEU A 258 -21.07 9.58 -3.19
N GLU A 259 -21.78 8.84 -4.02
CA GLU A 259 -21.56 7.42 -4.25
C GLU A 259 -21.13 7.22 -5.69
N PHE A 260 -19.89 6.77 -5.89
CA PHE A 260 -19.33 6.51 -7.20
C PHE A 260 -19.05 5.04 -7.40
N HIS A 261 -19.41 4.55 -8.59
CA HIS A 261 -18.96 3.27 -9.09
C HIS A 261 -17.81 3.51 -10.07
N ILE A 262 -16.60 3.07 -9.72
CA ILE A 262 -15.36 3.47 -10.40
C ILE A 262 -14.41 2.29 -10.58
N PRO A 263 -13.68 2.18 -11.71
CA PRO A 263 -12.60 1.22 -11.83
C PRO A 263 -11.54 1.42 -10.73
N ALA A 264 -11.11 0.35 -10.07
CA ALA A 264 -10.11 0.42 -8.99
C ALA A 264 -8.84 1.16 -9.43
N ARG A 265 -8.39 0.98 -10.69
CA ARG A 265 -7.28 1.76 -11.25
C ARG A 265 -7.56 3.26 -11.30
N GLY A 266 -8.80 3.71 -11.40
CA GLY A 266 -9.18 5.12 -11.36
C GLY A 266 -8.93 5.79 -10.01
N LEU A 267 -8.80 5.01 -8.95
CA LEU A 267 -8.51 5.49 -7.60
C LEU A 267 -7.02 5.51 -7.26
N ILE A 268 -6.17 4.83 -8.06
CA ILE A 268 -4.72 4.86 -7.89
C ILE A 268 -4.23 6.31 -8.03
N GLY A 269 -3.50 6.81 -7.02
CA GLY A 269 -3.00 8.18 -6.95
C GLY A 269 -4.05 9.27 -6.74
N TYR A 270 -5.35 8.92 -6.67
CA TYR A 270 -6.41 9.92 -6.49
C TYR A 270 -6.46 10.47 -5.06
N ARG A 271 -6.07 9.69 -4.06
CA ARG A 271 -6.17 10.10 -2.65
C ARG A 271 -5.37 11.37 -2.34
N GLY A 272 -4.17 11.49 -2.89
CA GLY A 272 -3.33 12.69 -2.73
C GLY A 272 -3.96 13.93 -3.37
N GLU A 273 -4.51 13.78 -4.58
CA GLU A 273 -5.24 14.87 -5.25
C GLU A 273 -6.51 15.26 -4.48
N PHE A 274 -7.28 14.26 -4.04
CA PHE A 274 -8.52 14.46 -3.28
C PHE A 274 -8.28 15.26 -1.99
N MET A 275 -7.24 14.92 -1.23
CA MET A 275 -6.88 15.66 -0.02
C MET A 275 -6.49 17.10 -0.33
N THR A 276 -5.81 17.35 -1.44
CA THR A 276 -5.46 18.70 -1.89
C THR A 276 -6.69 19.49 -2.30
N ASP A 277 -7.56 18.91 -3.13
CA ASP A 277 -8.76 19.57 -3.64
C ASP A 277 -9.78 19.90 -2.54
N THR A 278 -9.88 19.05 -1.53
CA THR A 278 -10.79 19.22 -0.39
C THR A 278 -10.14 19.96 0.79
N LYS A 279 -8.90 20.43 0.63
CA LYS A 279 -8.11 21.07 1.71
C LYS A 279 -8.05 20.21 2.98
N GLY A 280 -8.02 18.89 2.81
CA GLY A 280 -7.99 17.93 3.92
C GLY A 280 -9.33 17.61 4.58
N ASN A 281 -10.44 18.20 4.11
CA ASN A 281 -11.76 18.05 4.75
C ASN A 281 -12.62 16.94 4.13
N GLY A 282 -12.14 16.24 3.12
CA GLY A 282 -12.87 15.15 2.47
C GLY A 282 -12.61 13.80 3.12
N ILE A 283 -13.62 12.92 3.10
CA ILE A 283 -13.52 11.52 3.52
C ILE A 283 -13.77 10.66 2.29
N LEU A 284 -12.87 9.73 2.01
CA LEU A 284 -12.96 8.79 0.88
C LEU A 284 -12.83 7.36 1.41
N ASN A 285 -13.91 6.60 1.32
CA ASN A 285 -13.97 5.19 1.61
C ASN A 285 -14.30 4.41 0.34
N THR A 286 -13.67 3.25 0.14
CA THR A 286 -13.90 2.41 -1.03
C THR A 286 -14.13 0.97 -0.62
N MET A 287 -14.93 0.27 -1.41
CA MET A 287 -15.25 -1.13 -1.23
C MET A 287 -15.26 -1.82 -2.60
N PHE A 288 -14.64 -2.98 -2.69
CA PHE A 288 -14.65 -3.79 -3.90
C PHE A 288 -16.08 -4.23 -4.28
N ASP A 289 -16.46 -4.02 -5.54
CA ASP A 289 -17.82 -4.27 -6.07
C ASP A 289 -17.85 -5.23 -7.28
N GLY A 290 -16.83 -6.06 -7.44
CA GLY A 290 -16.78 -7.06 -8.49
C GLY A 290 -15.94 -6.69 -9.70
N TYR A 291 -16.20 -7.35 -10.82
CA TYR A 291 -15.49 -7.16 -12.10
C TYR A 291 -16.46 -6.76 -13.21
N GLU A 292 -16.12 -5.72 -13.96
CA GLU A 292 -16.87 -5.27 -15.14
C GLU A 292 -15.98 -5.15 -16.38
N PRO A 293 -16.58 -5.07 -17.59
CA PRO A 293 -15.82 -4.83 -18.81
C PRO A 293 -14.95 -3.57 -18.72
N TYR A 294 -13.73 -3.67 -19.23
CA TYR A 294 -12.75 -2.59 -19.26
C TYR A 294 -13.31 -1.28 -19.84
N LYS A 295 -13.27 -0.20 -19.10
CA LYS A 295 -13.88 1.10 -19.44
C LYS A 295 -12.98 2.03 -20.27
N GLY A 296 -11.91 1.50 -20.87
CA GLY A 296 -11.00 2.28 -21.73
C GLY A 296 -9.88 2.96 -20.93
N GLU A 297 -9.02 3.70 -21.62
CA GLU A 297 -7.83 4.32 -21.02
C GLU A 297 -8.17 5.43 -20.02
N ILE A 298 -7.34 5.54 -18.97
CA ILE A 298 -7.34 6.64 -18.00
C ILE A 298 -5.99 7.33 -18.08
N ALA A 299 -5.98 8.64 -18.28
CA ALA A 299 -4.76 9.42 -18.21
C ALA A 299 -4.38 9.66 -16.74
N TYR A 300 -3.30 9.01 -16.28
CA TYR A 300 -2.83 9.15 -14.89
C TYR A 300 -1.94 10.37 -14.70
N ARG A 301 -1.00 10.59 -15.61
CA ARG A 301 -0.05 11.67 -15.56
C ARG A 301 0.05 12.36 -16.93
N ALA A 302 -0.34 13.63 -16.95
CA ALA A 302 -0.29 14.44 -18.18
C ALA A 302 1.12 14.97 -18.50
N THR A 303 2.05 14.88 -17.55
CA THR A 303 3.39 15.47 -17.63
C THR A 303 4.49 14.42 -17.69
N GLY A 304 5.61 14.75 -18.34
CA GLY A 304 6.80 13.92 -18.40
C GLY A 304 7.70 14.04 -17.17
N SER A 305 8.86 13.40 -17.24
CA SER A 305 9.92 13.45 -16.24
C SER A 305 11.09 14.28 -16.72
N LEU A 306 11.73 15.03 -15.82
CA LEU A 306 13.07 15.58 -16.00
C LEU A 306 14.08 14.51 -15.59
N ILE A 307 14.97 14.11 -16.49
CA ILE A 307 15.86 12.97 -16.31
C ILE A 307 17.31 13.46 -16.31
N ALA A 308 18.11 12.99 -15.35
CA ALA A 308 19.54 13.25 -15.35
C ALA A 308 20.23 12.53 -16.53
N PHE A 309 20.99 13.29 -17.30
CA PHE A 309 21.72 12.80 -18.48
C PHE A 309 22.98 12.03 -18.09
N GLU A 310 23.71 12.48 -17.09
CA GLU A 310 24.98 11.88 -16.64
C GLU A 310 25.02 11.68 -15.14
N SER A 311 26.01 10.90 -14.68
CA SER A 311 26.23 10.65 -13.26
C SER A 311 27.18 11.70 -12.68
N GLY A 312 26.89 12.17 -11.46
CA GLY A 312 27.70 13.17 -10.77
C GLY A 312 26.94 13.81 -9.60
N GLU A 313 27.32 15.04 -9.30
CA GLU A 313 26.71 15.87 -8.28
C GLU A 313 25.98 17.04 -8.95
N ALA A 314 24.72 17.24 -8.58
CA ALA A 314 23.90 18.33 -9.09
C ALA A 314 24.42 19.68 -8.60
N VAL A 315 24.69 20.60 -9.52
CA VAL A 315 25.23 21.93 -9.22
C VAL A 315 24.19 23.02 -9.48
N THR A 316 24.29 24.13 -8.76
CA THR A 316 23.35 25.26 -8.87
C THR A 316 23.13 25.72 -10.30
N TYR A 317 24.17 25.82 -11.11
CA TYR A 317 24.07 26.26 -12.52
C TYR A 317 23.26 25.29 -13.39
N GLY A 318 23.49 23.98 -13.23
CA GLY A 318 22.74 22.95 -13.95
C GLY A 318 21.26 22.90 -13.53
N LEU A 319 21.00 23.00 -12.22
CA LEU A 319 19.64 23.03 -11.67
C LEU A 319 18.88 24.30 -12.07
N PHE A 320 19.55 25.45 -12.15
CA PHE A 320 18.92 26.72 -12.60
C PHE A 320 18.34 26.58 -14.00
N SER A 321 19.09 25.97 -14.91
CA SER A 321 18.59 25.70 -16.27
C SER A 321 17.49 24.63 -16.30
N ALA A 322 17.52 23.69 -15.35
CA ALA A 322 16.52 22.63 -15.27
C ALA A 322 15.18 23.11 -14.72
N GLN A 323 15.17 24.03 -13.76
CA GLN A 323 13.92 24.56 -13.16
C GLN A 323 13.02 25.31 -14.16
N GLU A 324 13.58 25.83 -15.26
CA GLU A 324 12.79 26.43 -16.34
C GLU A 324 11.92 25.38 -17.08
N ARG A 325 12.26 24.12 -16.97
CA ARG A 325 11.58 23.00 -17.65
C ARG A 325 10.53 22.30 -16.79
N GLY A 326 10.52 22.59 -15.50
CA GLY A 326 9.55 21.98 -14.58
C GLY A 326 9.92 22.10 -13.11
N THR A 327 9.29 21.31 -12.27
CA THR A 327 9.49 21.29 -10.81
C THR A 327 10.56 20.27 -10.44
N LEU A 328 11.61 20.70 -9.75
CA LEU A 328 12.70 19.83 -9.31
C LEU A 328 12.34 19.07 -8.04
N PHE A 329 12.85 17.85 -7.91
CA PHE A 329 12.76 16.99 -6.71
C PHE A 329 14.06 16.99 -5.90
N ILE A 330 15.15 17.48 -6.46
CA ILE A 330 16.48 17.50 -5.87
C ILE A 330 17.04 18.92 -5.78
N GLY A 331 17.92 19.14 -4.82
CA GLY A 331 18.67 20.38 -4.64
C GLY A 331 20.15 20.26 -5.03
N PRO A 332 20.92 21.36 -4.90
CA PRO A 332 22.36 21.35 -5.09
C PRO A 332 23.05 20.36 -4.15
N GLY A 333 24.12 19.72 -4.62
CA GLY A 333 24.86 18.70 -3.87
C GLY A 333 24.28 17.30 -3.94
N ALA A 334 23.08 17.11 -4.50
CA ALA A 334 22.49 15.78 -4.63
C ALA A 334 23.28 14.93 -5.63
N LYS A 335 23.59 13.68 -5.23
CA LYS A 335 24.18 12.69 -6.13
C LYS A 335 23.12 12.23 -7.13
N VAL A 336 23.45 12.26 -8.40
CA VAL A 336 22.59 11.82 -9.49
C VAL A 336 23.31 10.83 -10.40
N TYR A 337 22.55 10.04 -11.13
CA TYR A 337 23.09 9.14 -12.16
C TYR A 337 22.22 9.19 -13.41
N SER A 338 22.78 8.79 -14.55
CA SER A 338 22.07 8.74 -15.82
C SER A 338 20.80 7.90 -15.72
N GLY A 339 19.65 8.46 -16.12
CA GLY A 339 18.33 7.80 -16.00
C GLY A 339 17.61 8.04 -14.68
N MET A 340 18.20 8.73 -13.71
CA MET A 340 17.51 9.18 -12.49
C MET A 340 16.52 10.30 -12.84
N VAL A 341 15.29 10.23 -12.31
CA VAL A 341 14.29 11.28 -12.44
C VAL A 341 14.54 12.33 -11.36
N ILE A 342 14.81 13.53 -11.79
CA ILE A 342 15.20 14.66 -10.94
C ILE A 342 14.12 15.72 -10.78
N GLY A 343 13.00 15.55 -11.48
CA GLY A 343 11.88 16.47 -11.42
C GLY A 343 10.72 16.08 -12.32
N GLN A 344 9.64 16.82 -12.21
CA GLN A 344 8.45 16.75 -13.05
C GLN A 344 8.56 17.75 -14.19
N CYS A 345 8.43 17.30 -15.42
CA CYS A 345 8.43 18.17 -16.59
C CYS A 345 7.12 18.97 -16.66
N SER A 346 7.17 20.19 -17.18
CA SER A 346 5.97 21.00 -17.48
C SER A 346 5.23 20.52 -18.74
N LYS A 347 5.89 19.70 -19.59
CA LYS A 347 5.34 19.11 -20.82
C LYS A 347 5.05 17.63 -20.65
N ALA A 348 4.29 17.05 -21.57
CA ALA A 348 3.96 15.63 -21.57
C ALA A 348 5.17 14.70 -21.86
N GLU A 349 6.22 15.24 -22.48
CA GLU A 349 7.41 14.49 -22.88
C GLU A 349 8.48 14.49 -21.78
N ASP A 350 9.23 13.42 -21.71
CA ASP A 350 10.42 13.31 -20.86
C ASP A 350 11.57 14.14 -21.46
N ILE A 351 12.30 14.85 -20.62
CA ILE A 351 13.44 15.68 -21.03
C ILE A 351 14.70 15.25 -20.28
N GLU A 352 15.75 14.92 -21.02
CA GLU A 352 17.08 14.65 -20.45
C GLU A 352 17.86 15.96 -20.27
N LEU A 353 18.38 16.18 -19.06
CA LEU A 353 19.08 17.42 -18.69
C LEU A 353 20.40 17.11 -17.97
N ASN A 354 21.43 17.89 -18.28
CA ASN A 354 22.69 17.83 -17.56
C ASN A 354 22.68 18.78 -16.36
N VAL A 355 22.43 18.25 -15.18
CA VAL A 355 22.44 19.03 -13.93
C VAL A 355 23.80 19.06 -13.23
N CYS A 356 24.77 18.30 -13.73
CA CYS A 356 26.15 18.31 -13.22
C CYS A 356 27.03 19.39 -13.92
N LYS A 357 26.48 20.09 -14.94
CA LYS A 357 27.19 21.08 -15.71
C LYS A 357 27.55 22.32 -14.88
N LYS A 358 28.85 22.57 -14.71
CA LYS A 358 29.37 23.79 -14.07
C LYS A 358 29.37 24.97 -15.03
N LYS A 359 29.26 26.18 -14.50
CA LYS A 359 29.42 27.41 -15.26
C LYS A 359 30.86 27.49 -15.78
N HIS A 360 31.05 27.65 -17.10
CA HIS A 360 32.38 27.93 -17.63
C HIS A 360 32.80 29.34 -17.22
N LEU A 361 33.91 29.44 -16.49
CA LEU A 361 34.53 30.73 -16.17
C LEU A 361 35.22 31.26 -17.47
N THR A 362 34.75 32.38 -18.00
CA THR A 362 35.41 33.09 -19.07
C THR A 362 36.10 34.34 -18.51
N ASN A 363 37.39 34.55 -18.85
CA ASN A 363 38.22 35.63 -18.31
C ASN A 363 37.80 37.08 -18.73
N THR A 364 36.65 37.23 -19.38
CA THR A 364 36.20 38.51 -20.01
C THR A 364 34.97 39.13 -19.33
N ARG A 365 34.62 38.79 -18.08
CA ARG A 365 33.47 39.37 -17.41
C ARG A 365 33.87 40.35 -16.31
N SER A 366 33.25 41.57 -16.36
CA SER A 366 33.25 42.51 -15.27
C SER A 366 32.58 41.90 -14.03
N SER A 367 33.15 42.11 -12.84
CA SER A 367 32.68 41.57 -11.54
C SER A 367 31.28 42.00 -11.14
N SER A 368 30.60 42.87 -11.89
CA SER A 368 29.26 43.36 -11.63
C SER A 368 28.11 42.57 -12.31
N ALA A 369 28.41 41.52 -13.08
CA ALA A 369 27.41 40.78 -13.89
C ALA A 369 27.06 39.40 -13.36
N ASP A 370 27.53 39.01 -12.19
CA ASP A 370 27.10 37.73 -11.54
C ASP A 370 25.88 37.97 -10.71
N GLU A 371 24.70 37.98 -11.36
CA GLU A 371 23.43 37.82 -10.63
C GLU A 371 23.45 36.47 -9.89
N ALA A 372 23.10 36.50 -8.59
CA ALA A 372 22.98 35.31 -7.77
C ALA A 372 21.87 34.43 -8.37
N LEU A 373 22.24 33.22 -8.82
CA LEU A 373 21.26 32.25 -9.34
C LEU A 373 20.33 31.80 -8.21
N THR A 374 19.08 32.21 -8.28
CA THR A 374 18.06 31.82 -7.29
C THR A 374 17.39 30.54 -7.73
N LEU A 375 17.48 29.49 -6.90
CA LEU A 375 16.76 28.25 -7.10
C LEU A 375 15.46 28.24 -6.29
N VAL A 376 14.39 27.76 -6.93
CA VAL A 376 13.15 27.43 -6.23
C VAL A 376 13.43 26.19 -5.36
N PRO A 377 12.97 26.16 -4.08
CA PRO A 377 13.13 24.96 -3.25
C PRO A 377 12.58 23.71 -3.95
N PRO A 378 13.29 22.58 -3.90
CA PRO A 378 12.82 21.35 -4.52
C PRO A 378 11.58 20.81 -3.82
N LYS A 379 10.69 20.19 -4.60
CA LYS A 379 9.53 19.46 -4.08
C LYS A 379 10.00 18.10 -3.56
N VAL A 380 10.11 17.94 -2.25
CA VAL A 380 10.39 16.64 -1.64
C VAL A 380 9.11 15.81 -1.66
N LEU A 381 9.12 14.68 -2.34
CA LEU A 381 7.98 13.77 -2.43
C LEU A 381 7.92 12.87 -1.19
N SER A 382 6.73 12.68 -0.61
CA SER A 382 6.48 11.58 0.33
C SER A 382 6.51 10.24 -0.41
N LEU A 383 6.51 9.12 0.34
CA LEU A 383 6.46 7.78 -0.25
C LEU A 383 5.23 7.62 -1.16
N GLU A 384 4.06 8.00 -0.66
CA GLU A 384 2.80 7.93 -1.40
C GLU A 384 2.86 8.79 -2.67
N GLN A 385 3.33 10.03 -2.56
CA GLN A 385 3.47 10.93 -3.70
C GLN A 385 4.46 10.40 -4.75
N ALA A 386 5.51 9.72 -4.31
CA ALA A 386 6.47 9.11 -5.21
C ALA A 386 5.90 7.87 -5.93
N ILE A 387 5.12 7.04 -5.22
CA ILE A 387 4.40 5.89 -5.80
C ILE A 387 3.37 6.37 -6.82
N ASP A 388 2.62 7.42 -6.51
CA ASP A 388 1.64 8.03 -7.42
C ASP A 388 2.28 8.63 -8.66
N PHE A 389 3.48 9.18 -8.50
CA PHE A 389 4.18 9.87 -9.59
C PHE A 389 4.76 8.92 -10.62
N ILE A 390 5.31 7.76 -10.22
CA ILE A 390 6.00 6.84 -11.14
C ILE A 390 5.09 6.36 -12.27
N ASP A 391 5.68 6.26 -13.48
CA ASP A 391 5.00 5.71 -14.65
C ASP A 391 5.43 4.25 -14.91
N THR A 392 4.82 3.61 -15.90
CA THR A 392 5.04 2.20 -16.27
C THR A 392 6.49 1.88 -16.64
N ASP A 393 7.24 2.87 -17.13
CA ASP A 393 8.66 2.79 -17.48
C ASP A 393 9.60 3.28 -16.38
N GLU A 394 9.07 3.56 -15.19
CA GLU A 394 9.80 4.08 -14.04
C GLU A 394 9.77 3.09 -12.85
N LEU A 395 10.70 3.27 -11.95
CA LEU A 395 10.80 2.58 -10.66
C LEU A 395 11.06 3.60 -9.57
N LEU A 396 10.54 3.31 -8.38
CA LEU A 396 10.89 4.02 -7.16
C LEU A 396 11.91 3.22 -6.38
N GLU A 397 13.11 3.76 -6.18
CA GLU A 397 14.08 3.22 -5.24
C GLU A 397 13.69 3.64 -3.82
N VAL A 398 13.58 2.67 -2.96
CA VAL A 398 13.24 2.83 -1.54
C VAL A 398 14.45 2.41 -0.72
N THR A 399 15.00 3.35 0.02
CA THR A 399 16.12 3.12 0.93
C THR A 399 15.80 3.68 2.31
N PRO A 400 16.53 3.32 3.36
CA PRO A 400 16.32 3.89 4.70
C PRO A 400 16.35 5.43 4.73
N GLU A 401 17.20 6.04 3.90
CA GLU A 401 17.45 7.48 3.93
C GLU A 401 16.79 8.24 2.78
N SER A 402 16.60 7.60 1.61
CA SER A 402 16.22 8.28 0.37
C SER A 402 15.08 7.59 -0.37
N LEU A 403 14.31 8.40 -1.08
CA LEU A 403 13.37 7.97 -2.12
C LEU A 403 13.83 8.57 -3.44
N ARG A 404 14.18 7.73 -4.41
CA ARG A 404 14.68 8.17 -5.73
C ARG A 404 13.88 7.52 -6.83
N ILE A 405 13.40 8.31 -7.77
CA ILE A 405 12.71 7.81 -8.94
C ILE A 405 13.72 7.65 -10.08
N ARG A 406 13.60 6.56 -10.84
CA ARG A 406 14.47 6.33 -11.99
C ARG A 406 13.73 5.65 -13.14
N LYS A 407 14.28 5.74 -14.33
CA LYS A 407 13.82 4.91 -15.45
C LYS A 407 14.21 3.45 -15.25
N LYS A 408 13.39 2.52 -15.73
CA LYS A 408 13.71 1.08 -15.78
C LYS A 408 14.98 0.82 -16.58
N ILE A 409 15.09 1.48 -17.74
CA ILE A 409 16.26 1.44 -18.61
C ILE A 409 17.06 2.72 -18.39
N LEU A 410 18.24 2.60 -17.75
CA LEU A 410 19.07 3.77 -17.41
C LEU A 410 19.79 4.35 -18.61
N ASP A 411 20.24 3.50 -19.57
CA ASP A 411 20.92 3.94 -20.78
C ASP A 411 19.99 4.68 -21.74
N PRO A 412 20.30 5.93 -22.13
CA PRO A 412 19.42 6.73 -22.97
C PRO A 412 19.26 6.16 -24.38
N THR A 413 20.28 5.48 -24.93
CA THR A 413 20.22 4.89 -26.26
C THR A 413 19.29 3.66 -26.27
N LEU A 414 19.41 2.82 -25.24
CA LEU A 414 18.55 1.67 -25.07
C LEU A 414 17.10 2.09 -24.81
N ARG A 415 16.87 3.13 -24.02
CA ARG A 415 15.53 3.72 -23.79
C ARG A 415 14.86 4.13 -25.11
N LYS A 416 15.58 4.86 -25.95
CA LYS A 416 15.07 5.28 -27.27
C LYS A 416 14.75 4.10 -28.20
N ARG A 417 15.60 3.05 -28.17
CA ARG A 417 15.39 1.83 -28.97
C ARG A 417 14.22 0.99 -28.48
N ALA A 418 14.00 0.91 -27.17
CA ALA A 418 12.90 0.16 -26.58
C ALA A 418 11.52 0.74 -26.92
N GLY A 419 11.46 1.95 -27.51
CA GLY A 419 10.23 2.49 -28.08
C GLY A 419 9.16 2.82 -27.04
N PHE A 420 9.56 3.16 -25.80
CA PHE A 420 8.65 3.72 -24.82
C PHE A 420 8.19 5.12 -25.29
N LYS A 421 7.35 5.12 -26.32
CA LYS A 421 6.53 6.28 -26.66
C LYS A 421 5.37 6.27 -25.65
N LYS A 422 5.23 7.32 -24.87
CA LYS A 422 3.98 7.61 -24.22
C LYS A 422 2.93 7.79 -25.33
N ASN A 423 1.98 6.86 -25.45
CA ASN A 423 0.76 7.05 -26.23
C ASN A 423 -0.18 7.94 -25.43
#